data_de3f0f106211a6cfadb81f49b9426e74
#
_entry.id   de3f0f106211a6cfadb81f49b9426e74
#
_cell.length_a   1.000
_cell.length_b   1.000
_cell.length_c   1.000
_cell.angle_alpha   90.00
_cell.angle_beta   90.00
_cell.angle_gamma   90.00
#
_symmetry.space_group_name_H-M   'P 1'
#
loop_
_entity.id
_entity.type
_entity.pdbx_description
1 polymer ?
#
loop_
_entity_poly.entity_id
_entity_poly.type
_entity_poly.pdbx_seq_one_letter_code
_entity_poly.pdbx_strand_id
1 'polypeptide(L)'
;MNDIKTPEELLTFMSQNINYGYLGKNGKIYHYADFDFNTKWYEQYILENSEELLNNKYGNCFDQVEFEREWFLKNGYKIETIYEMVKLEYNNEYPTHAFLVYKDDNYWCWFENADSNNRGIHRFTTYEELLSYQYHKYLEYLKKYNIKAEEITKIITTVFEKPKEHISAEEYIEHVTNSKIINFNKK
;
A
#
# COMPACT_ATOMS: atom_id res chain seq x y z
N MET A 1 -9.40 6.58 -18.12
CA MET A 1 -10.08 6.10 -16.89
C MET A 1 -11.61 6.13 -16.94
N ASN A 2 -12.25 6.85 -17.87
CA ASN A 2 -13.72 6.94 -17.92
C ASN A 2 -14.42 5.62 -18.27
N ASP A 3 -13.70 4.62 -18.79
CA ASP A 3 -14.24 3.33 -19.21
C ASP A 3 -14.10 2.23 -18.15
N ILE A 4 -13.35 2.46 -17.07
CA ILE A 4 -13.19 1.52 -15.94
C ILE A 4 -14.35 1.73 -14.96
N LYS A 5 -15.20 0.71 -14.80
CA LYS A 5 -16.46 0.83 -14.04
C LYS A 5 -16.51 -0.08 -12.82
N THR A 6 -15.68 -1.11 -12.76
CA THR A 6 -15.68 -2.08 -11.66
C THR A 6 -14.30 -2.23 -11.03
N PRO A 7 -14.20 -2.65 -9.76
CA PRO A 7 -12.92 -2.94 -9.11
C PRO A 7 -12.09 -3.99 -9.87
N GLU A 8 -12.71 -4.98 -10.49
CA GLU A 8 -12.04 -6.00 -11.29
C GLU A 8 -11.40 -5.42 -12.55
N GLU A 9 -12.09 -4.48 -13.19
CA GLU A 9 -11.55 -3.75 -14.35
C GLU A 9 -10.39 -2.84 -13.93
N LEU A 10 -10.50 -2.17 -12.76
CA LEU A 10 -9.42 -1.38 -12.20
C LEU A 10 -8.19 -2.24 -11.92
N LEU A 11 -8.36 -3.37 -11.25
CA LEU A 11 -7.27 -4.30 -10.95
C LEU A 11 -6.58 -4.79 -12.23
N THR A 12 -7.38 -5.15 -13.23
CA THR A 12 -6.87 -5.57 -14.54
C THR A 12 -6.06 -4.46 -15.20
N PHE A 13 -6.60 -3.25 -15.21
CA PHE A 13 -5.91 -2.08 -15.76
C PHE A 13 -4.59 -1.82 -15.04
N MET A 14 -4.59 -1.75 -13.70
CA MET A 14 -3.40 -1.48 -12.91
C MET A 14 -2.34 -2.55 -13.10
N SER A 15 -2.72 -3.83 -13.05
CA SER A 15 -1.80 -4.96 -13.23
C SER A 15 -1.09 -4.99 -14.58
N GLN A 16 -1.71 -4.42 -15.62
CA GLN A 16 -1.17 -4.35 -16.96
C GLN A 16 -0.39 -3.08 -17.27
N ASN A 17 -0.66 -1.99 -16.53
CA ASN A 17 -0.16 -0.67 -16.89
C ASN A 17 0.75 -0.03 -15.82
N ILE A 18 0.70 -0.49 -14.56
CA ILE A 18 1.49 0.05 -13.46
C ILE A 18 2.49 -0.99 -12.99
N ASN A 19 3.76 -0.65 -13.05
CA ASN A 19 4.86 -1.47 -12.56
C ASN A 19 5.26 -1.01 -11.14
N TYR A 20 5.88 -1.91 -10.37
CA TYR A 20 6.38 -1.56 -9.06
C TYR A 20 7.71 -0.81 -9.17
N GLY A 21 7.72 0.39 -8.65
CA GLY A 21 8.84 1.33 -8.71
C GLY A 21 8.48 2.64 -8.03
N TYR A 22 9.25 3.69 -8.21
CA TYR A 22 8.89 5.04 -7.77
C TYR A 22 9.62 6.12 -8.57
N LEU A 23 9.02 7.30 -8.65
CA LEU A 23 9.67 8.50 -9.16
C LEU A 23 10.53 9.13 -8.05
N GLY A 24 11.78 9.44 -8.37
CA GLY A 24 12.67 10.16 -7.48
C GLY A 24 12.60 11.68 -7.69
N LYS A 25 12.92 12.45 -6.63
CA LYS A 25 13.06 13.93 -6.67
C LYS A 25 13.99 14.42 -7.78
N ASN A 26 14.92 13.57 -8.20
CA ASN A 26 15.86 13.84 -9.30
C ASN A 26 15.27 13.55 -10.71
N GLY A 27 14.00 13.16 -10.79
CA GLY A 27 13.31 12.78 -12.02
C GLY A 27 13.66 11.38 -12.57
N LYS A 28 14.47 10.60 -11.86
CA LYS A 28 14.77 9.20 -12.22
C LYS A 28 13.65 8.29 -11.75
N ILE A 29 13.27 7.32 -12.60
CA ILE A 29 12.44 6.18 -12.17
C ILE A 29 13.37 5.12 -11.57
N TYR A 30 13.07 4.73 -10.34
CA TYR A 30 13.74 3.63 -9.64
C TYR A 30 12.89 2.37 -9.77
N HIS A 31 13.42 1.37 -10.47
CA HIS A 31 12.73 0.09 -10.67
C HIS A 31 13.02 -0.84 -9.50
N TYR A 32 12.07 -1.70 -9.15
CA TYR A 32 12.25 -2.66 -8.05
C TYR A 32 13.52 -3.53 -8.17
N ALA A 33 13.94 -3.83 -9.39
CA ALA A 33 15.14 -4.62 -9.66
C ALA A 33 16.46 -3.81 -9.58
N ASP A 34 16.40 -2.49 -9.44
CA ASP A 34 17.59 -1.65 -9.36
C ASP A 34 18.31 -1.85 -8.03
N PHE A 35 19.65 -1.89 -8.08
CA PHE A 35 20.48 -2.06 -6.88
C PHE A 35 20.24 -0.96 -5.83
N ASP A 36 19.96 0.26 -6.29
CA ASP A 36 19.78 1.43 -5.45
C ASP A 36 18.28 1.69 -5.06
N PHE A 37 17.35 0.80 -5.45
CA PHE A 37 15.93 0.95 -5.15
C PHE A 37 15.66 1.19 -3.65
N ASN A 38 16.04 0.26 -2.80
CA ASN A 38 15.79 0.37 -1.37
C ASN A 38 16.69 1.42 -0.70
N THR A 39 17.96 1.52 -1.10
CA THR A 39 18.93 2.43 -0.47
C THR A 39 18.65 3.89 -0.75
N LYS A 40 18.01 4.19 -1.89
CA LYS A 40 17.65 5.57 -2.28
C LYS A 40 16.20 5.95 -1.99
N TRP A 41 15.37 4.99 -1.62
CA TRP A 41 13.95 5.24 -1.44
C TRP A 41 13.67 6.38 -0.46
N TYR A 42 14.23 6.34 0.72
CA TYR A 42 13.98 7.34 1.77
C TYR A 42 14.44 8.75 1.37
N GLU A 43 15.54 8.85 0.64
CA GLU A 43 16.12 10.12 0.17
C GLU A 43 15.36 10.70 -1.04
N GLN A 44 15.04 9.83 -2.00
CA GLN A 44 14.61 10.24 -3.33
C GLN A 44 13.11 10.20 -3.57
N TYR A 45 12.38 9.31 -2.85
CA TYR A 45 10.95 9.14 -3.09
C TYR A 45 10.16 10.45 -2.94
N ILE A 46 9.21 10.63 -3.84
CA ILE A 46 8.17 11.65 -3.79
C ILE A 46 6.83 11.04 -4.19
N LEU A 47 5.78 11.31 -3.42
CA LEU A 47 4.44 10.79 -3.69
C LEU A 47 3.90 11.42 -4.99
N GLU A 48 3.57 10.58 -5.94
CA GLU A 48 2.97 11.00 -7.22
C GLU A 48 1.46 11.21 -7.08
N ASN A 49 0.92 12.14 -7.86
CA ASN A 49 -0.51 12.17 -8.10
C ASN A 49 -0.92 11.16 -9.19
N SER A 50 -2.22 10.95 -9.36
CA SER A 50 -2.75 9.94 -10.29
C SER A 50 -2.35 10.17 -11.76
N GLU A 51 -2.19 11.44 -12.19
CA GLU A 51 -1.78 11.75 -13.55
C GLU A 51 -0.31 11.41 -13.78
N GLU A 52 0.56 11.73 -12.83
CA GLU A 52 1.99 11.41 -12.86
C GLU A 52 2.20 9.89 -12.86
N LEU A 53 1.52 9.16 -11.97
CA LEU A 53 1.57 7.70 -11.93
C LEU A 53 1.18 7.05 -13.27
N LEU A 54 0.11 7.54 -13.90
CA LEU A 54 -0.32 7.06 -15.22
C LEU A 54 0.68 7.37 -16.33
N ASN A 55 1.32 8.52 -16.28
CA ASN A 55 2.32 8.91 -17.25
C ASN A 55 3.63 8.13 -17.08
N ASN A 56 4.09 7.98 -15.85
CA ASN A 56 5.34 7.30 -15.50
C ASN A 56 5.21 5.78 -15.56
N LYS A 57 4.01 5.24 -15.25
CA LYS A 57 3.69 3.80 -15.18
C LYS A 57 4.47 3.03 -14.12
N TYR A 58 5.01 3.72 -13.13
CA TYR A 58 5.73 3.15 -12.00
C TYR A 58 5.27 3.81 -10.71
N GLY A 59 4.85 3.00 -9.75
CA GLY A 59 4.47 3.44 -8.43
C GLY A 59 4.69 2.33 -7.40
N ASN A 60 5.09 2.69 -6.19
CA ASN A 60 5.14 1.76 -5.08
C ASN A 60 3.75 1.62 -4.43
N CYS A 61 3.63 0.91 -3.30
CA CYS A 61 2.34 0.71 -2.65
C CYS A 61 1.67 2.03 -2.22
N PHE A 62 2.45 3.10 -1.96
CA PHE A 62 1.91 4.41 -1.57
C PHE A 62 1.28 5.14 -2.74
N ASP A 63 1.96 5.17 -3.89
CA ASP A 63 1.42 5.79 -5.11
C ASP A 63 0.18 5.04 -5.61
N GLN A 64 0.25 3.72 -5.58
CA GLN A 64 -0.85 2.86 -6.05
C GLN A 64 -2.09 2.99 -5.18
N VAL A 65 -1.95 2.99 -3.85
CA VAL A 65 -3.10 3.13 -2.94
C VAL A 65 -3.79 4.49 -3.06
N GLU A 66 -3.05 5.56 -3.37
CA GLU A 66 -3.66 6.87 -3.59
C GLU A 66 -4.41 6.95 -4.93
N PHE A 67 -3.89 6.30 -5.96
CA PHE A 67 -4.60 6.13 -7.23
C PHE A 67 -5.89 5.31 -7.07
N GLU A 68 -5.82 4.21 -6.34
CA GLU A 68 -6.96 3.36 -5.98
C GLU A 68 -7.99 4.18 -5.19
N ARG A 69 -7.57 4.89 -4.15
CA ARG A 69 -8.42 5.78 -3.34
C ARG A 69 -9.22 6.73 -4.21
N GLU A 70 -8.55 7.43 -5.13
CA GLU A 70 -9.19 8.41 -5.99
C GLU A 70 -10.24 7.76 -6.90
N TRP A 71 -9.91 6.61 -7.50
CA TRP A 71 -10.84 5.89 -8.35
C TRP A 71 -12.06 5.38 -7.56
N PHE A 72 -11.85 4.73 -6.43
CA PHE A 72 -12.92 4.17 -5.61
C PHE A 72 -13.88 5.25 -5.10
N LEU A 73 -13.35 6.35 -4.58
CA LEU A 73 -14.17 7.48 -4.10
C LEU A 73 -14.98 8.11 -5.24
N LYS A 74 -14.36 8.32 -6.41
CA LYS A 74 -15.05 8.85 -7.60
C LYS A 74 -16.21 7.97 -8.05
N ASN A 75 -16.11 6.66 -7.85
CA ASN A 75 -17.14 5.69 -8.19
C ASN A 75 -18.11 5.39 -7.04
N GLY A 76 -18.07 6.17 -5.94
CA GLY A 76 -19.05 6.13 -4.86
C GLY A 76 -18.86 5.02 -3.84
N TYR A 77 -17.72 4.35 -3.83
CA TYR A 77 -17.41 3.31 -2.83
C TYR A 77 -17.06 3.92 -1.47
N LYS A 78 -17.43 3.21 -0.41
CA LYS A 78 -16.92 3.47 0.94
C LYS A 78 -15.62 2.70 1.12
N ILE A 79 -14.56 3.41 1.44
CA ILE A 79 -13.22 2.86 1.53
C ILE A 79 -12.53 3.18 2.85
N GLU A 80 -11.53 2.40 3.16
CA GLU A 80 -10.47 2.74 4.11
C GLU A 80 -9.11 2.42 3.46
N THR A 81 -8.13 3.27 3.65
CA THR A 81 -6.75 2.99 3.28
C THR A 81 -5.97 2.65 4.53
N ILE A 82 -5.28 1.54 4.49
CA ILE A 82 -4.61 0.94 5.63
C ILE A 82 -3.11 0.96 5.39
N TYR A 83 -2.37 1.31 6.41
CA TYR A 83 -0.91 1.26 6.43
C TYR A 83 -0.44 0.32 7.52
N GLU A 84 0.56 -0.49 7.20
CA GLU A 84 1.24 -1.38 8.12
C GLU A 84 2.73 -1.14 8.14
N MET A 85 3.30 -1.16 9.33
CA MET A 85 4.73 -1.04 9.57
C MET A 85 5.16 -1.97 10.70
N VAL A 86 6.24 -2.71 10.49
CA VAL A 86 6.90 -3.46 11.55
C VAL A 86 8.02 -2.62 12.16
N LYS A 87 8.13 -2.65 13.50
CA LYS A 87 9.30 -2.16 14.24
C LYS A 87 10.15 -3.34 14.65
N LEU A 88 11.43 -3.31 14.33
CA LEU A 88 12.41 -4.33 14.66
C LEU A 88 13.31 -3.87 15.83
N GLU A 89 13.87 -4.84 16.57
CA GLU A 89 14.69 -4.57 17.74
C GLU A 89 16.06 -3.95 17.35
N TYR A 90 16.63 -4.40 16.23
CA TYR A 90 18.01 -4.12 15.85
C TYR A 90 18.19 -3.40 14.52
N ASN A 91 17.11 -3.01 13.88
CA ASN A 91 17.19 -2.36 12.56
C ASN A 91 16.24 -1.16 12.49
N ASN A 92 16.72 -0.08 11.87
CA ASN A 92 15.93 1.11 11.56
C ASN A 92 15.21 0.99 10.19
N GLU A 93 15.38 -0.11 9.48
CA GLU A 93 14.61 -0.40 8.29
C GLU A 93 13.29 -1.04 8.71
N TYR A 94 12.20 -0.37 8.40
CA TYR A 94 10.85 -0.82 8.74
C TYR A 94 10.12 -1.20 7.46
N PRO A 95 10.04 -2.51 7.12
CA PRO A 95 9.17 -2.93 6.02
C PRO A 95 7.77 -2.38 6.23
N THR A 96 7.24 -1.77 5.19
CA THR A 96 5.94 -1.10 5.21
C THR A 96 5.07 -1.61 4.08
N HIS A 97 3.76 -1.56 4.27
CA HIS A 97 2.79 -1.80 3.21
C HIS A 97 1.59 -0.87 3.36
N ALA A 98 1.05 -0.42 2.24
CA ALA A 98 -0.20 0.33 2.19
C ALA A 98 -1.14 -0.33 1.19
N PHE A 99 -2.42 -0.43 1.54
CA PHE A 99 -3.44 -1.09 0.73
C PHE A 99 -4.82 -0.48 0.96
N LEU A 100 -5.76 -0.81 0.08
CA LEU A 100 -7.12 -0.32 0.12
C LEU A 100 -8.11 -1.42 0.53
N VAL A 101 -9.03 -1.05 1.40
CA VAL A 101 -10.21 -1.85 1.77
C VAL A 101 -11.46 -1.09 1.36
N TYR A 102 -12.44 -1.81 0.80
CA TYR A 102 -13.71 -1.23 0.44
C TYR A 102 -14.89 -2.13 0.83
N LYS A 103 -16.08 -1.52 0.91
CA LYS A 103 -17.33 -2.24 1.15
C LYS A 103 -18.05 -2.47 -0.17
N ASP A 104 -18.31 -3.74 -0.48
CA ASP A 104 -19.09 -4.18 -1.62
C ASP A 104 -20.29 -4.98 -1.12
N ASP A 105 -21.50 -4.38 -1.16
CA ASP A 105 -22.73 -4.93 -0.61
C ASP A 105 -22.55 -5.52 0.80
N ASN A 106 -22.47 -6.86 0.89
CA ASN A 106 -22.35 -7.58 2.15
C ASN A 106 -20.91 -7.97 2.51
N TYR A 107 -19.94 -7.65 1.64
CA TYR A 107 -18.55 -8.07 1.81
C TYR A 107 -17.62 -6.91 2.13
N TRP A 108 -16.63 -7.18 2.95
CA TRP A 108 -15.44 -6.37 3.07
C TRP A 108 -14.41 -6.91 2.09
N CYS A 109 -13.84 -6.04 1.29
CA CYS A 109 -12.94 -6.41 0.21
C CYS A 109 -11.58 -5.77 0.41
N TRP A 110 -10.52 -6.56 0.42
CA TRP A 110 -9.15 -6.09 0.29
C TRP A 110 -8.80 -6.02 -1.19
N PHE A 111 -8.48 -4.84 -1.67
CA PHE A 111 -7.97 -4.61 -3.02
C PHE A 111 -6.45 -4.53 -2.96
N GLU A 112 -5.76 -5.38 -3.73
CA GLU A 112 -4.30 -5.47 -3.74
C GLU A 112 -3.77 -5.51 -5.16
N ASN A 113 -2.96 -4.52 -5.54
CA ASN A 113 -2.24 -4.53 -6.81
C ASN A 113 -0.73 -4.49 -6.62
N ALA A 114 -0.23 -3.81 -5.61
CA ALA A 114 1.20 -3.56 -5.41
C ALA A 114 1.99 -4.82 -5.03
N ASP A 115 1.45 -5.65 -4.13
CA ASP A 115 2.06 -6.97 -3.82
C ASP A 115 1.62 -8.02 -4.83
N SER A 116 2.48 -8.28 -5.82
CA SER A 116 2.21 -9.25 -6.88
C SER A 116 1.90 -10.68 -6.41
N ASN A 117 2.30 -11.06 -5.18
CA ASN A 117 2.01 -12.39 -4.62
C ASN A 117 0.60 -12.50 -4.06
N ASN A 118 0.04 -11.38 -3.66
CA ASN A 118 -1.31 -11.28 -3.11
C ASN A 118 -2.24 -10.46 -4.01
N ARG A 119 -1.79 -10.10 -5.22
CA ARG A 119 -2.60 -9.32 -6.17
C ARG A 119 -3.96 -9.96 -6.39
N GLY A 120 -5.01 -9.17 -6.15
CA GLY A 120 -6.39 -9.65 -6.29
C GLY A 120 -7.38 -8.83 -5.49
N ILE A 121 -8.64 -9.27 -5.55
CA ILE A 121 -9.73 -8.79 -4.71
C ILE A 121 -10.13 -9.92 -3.78
N HIS A 122 -9.81 -9.77 -2.50
CA HIS A 122 -10.09 -10.77 -1.46
C HIS A 122 -11.34 -10.36 -0.69
N ARG A 123 -12.36 -11.24 -0.65
CA ARG A 123 -13.68 -10.95 -0.06
C ARG A 123 -13.87 -11.67 1.26
N PHE A 124 -14.39 -10.96 2.26
CA PHE A 124 -14.63 -11.45 3.62
C PHE A 124 -16.01 -11.02 4.11
N THR A 125 -16.61 -11.82 4.97
CA THR A 125 -17.93 -11.50 5.56
C THR A 125 -17.83 -10.42 6.63
N THR A 126 -16.70 -10.33 7.33
CA THR A 126 -16.46 -9.32 8.36
C THR A 126 -15.16 -8.57 8.12
N TYR A 127 -15.11 -7.35 8.65
CA TYR A 127 -13.90 -6.53 8.64
C TYR A 127 -12.76 -7.16 9.46
N GLU A 128 -13.10 -7.81 10.56
CA GLU A 128 -12.13 -8.47 11.43
C GLU A 128 -11.46 -9.68 10.74
N GLU A 129 -12.23 -10.47 9.99
CA GLU A 129 -11.68 -11.55 9.15
C GLU A 129 -10.71 -11.01 8.10
N LEU A 130 -11.06 -9.92 7.43
CA LEU A 130 -10.20 -9.27 6.45
C LEU A 130 -8.87 -8.86 7.08
N LEU A 131 -8.93 -8.09 8.18
CA LEU A 131 -7.72 -7.60 8.86
C LEU A 131 -6.85 -8.75 9.39
N SER A 132 -7.47 -9.79 9.95
CA SER A 132 -6.74 -10.96 10.42
C SER A 132 -6.05 -11.70 9.28
N TYR A 133 -6.74 -11.91 8.17
CA TYR A 133 -6.16 -12.56 6.98
C TYR A 133 -5.00 -11.74 6.40
N GLN A 134 -5.21 -10.45 6.22
CA GLN A 134 -4.20 -9.55 5.68
C GLN A 134 -2.96 -9.48 6.60
N TYR A 135 -3.16 -9.40 7.91
CA TYR A 135 -2.07 -9.45 8.88
C TYR A 135 -1.20 -10.71 8.73
N HIS A 136 -1.81 -11.88 8.52
CA HIS A 136 -1.05 -13.10 8.26
C HIS A 136 -0.26 -13.03 6.94
N LYS A 137 -0.84 -12.42 5.91
CA LYS A 137 -0.14 -12.17 4.64
C LYS A 137 1.04 -11.21 4.81
N TYR A 138 0.89 -10.20 5.65
CA TYR A 138 2.00 -9.31 6.01
C TYR A 138 3.11 -10.04 6.77
N LEU A 139 2.78 -10.93 7.68
CA LEU A 139 3.78 -11.78 8.34
C LEU A 139 4.51 -12.72 7.36
N GLU A 140 3.79 -13.28 6.37
CA GLU A 140 4.40 -14.06 5.29
C GLU A 140 5.35 -13.20 4.43
N TYR A 141 4.97 -11.97 4.14
CA TYR A 141 5.81 -10.99 3.46
C TYR A 141 7.09 -10.70 4.24
N LEU A 142 7.01 -10.45 5.55
CA LEU A 142 8.19 -10.20 6.40
C LEU A 142 9.19 -11.36 6.40
N LYS A 143 8.71 -12.61 6.37
CA LYS A 143 9.57 -13.81 6.29
C LYS A 143 10.45 -13.82 5.03
N LYS A 144 9.99 -13.26 3.91
CA LYS A 144 10.78 -13.16 2.67
C LYS A 144 12.00 -12.25 2.81
N TYR A 145 11.95 -11.31 3.75
CA TYR A 145 13.08 -10.43 4.12
C TYR A 145 13.94 -11.02 5.22
N ASN A 146 13.77 -12.32 5.54
CA ASN A 146 14.44 -13.03 6.63
C ASN A 146 14.20 -12.38 8.02
N ILE A 147 13.10 -11.65 8.19
CA ILE A 147 12.71 -11.08 9.47
C ILE A 147 12.06 -12.18 10.30
N LYS A 148 12.64 -12.48 11.45
CA LYS A 148 12.13 -13.48 12.36
C LYS A 148 11.13 -12.88 13.35
N ALA A 149 10.18 -13.69 13.80
CA ALA A 149 9.12 -13.23 14.70
C ALA A 149 9.67 -12.63 16.01
N GLU A 150 10.76 -13.17 16.54
CA GLU A 150 11.45 -12.67 17.73
C GLU A 150 12.10 -11.30 17.57
N GLU A 151 12.38 -10.88 16.33
CA GLU A 151 12.94 -9.55 16.02
C GLU A 151 11.87 -8.46 15.95
N ILE A 152 10.60 -8.86 15.91
CA ILE A 152 9.47 -7.95 15.78
C ILE A 152 9.08 -7.42 17.17
N THR A 153 9.34 -6.16 17.44
CA THR A 153 8.92 -5.51 18.68
C THR A 153 7.49 -5.01 18.62
N LYS A 154 7.04 -4.56 17.46
CA LYS A 154 5.69 -4.02 17.25
C LYS A 154 5.29 -4.05 15.78
N ILE A 155 4.02 -4.33 15.51
CA ILE A 155 3.37 -4.04 14.23
C ILE A 155 2.35 -2.93 14.48
N ILE A 156 2.49 -1.85 13.72
CA ILE A 156 1.59 -0.71 13.73
C ILE A 156 0.69 -0.84 12.50
N THR A 157 -0.61 -0.79 12.72
CA THR A 157 -1.62 -0.77 11.66
C THR A 157 -2.49 0.47 11.85
N THR A 158 -2.60 1.31 10.84
CA THR A 158 -3.38 2.54 10.89
C THR A 158 -4.34 2.66 9.72
N VAL A 159 -5.48 3.34 9.94
CA VAL A 159 -6.31 3.88 8.86
C VAL A 159 -5.92 5.34 8.66
N PHE A 160 -5.62 5.71 7.42
CA PHE A 160 -5.14 7.05 7.12
C PHE A 160 -5.97 7.74 6.03
N GLU A 161 -6.06 9.06 6.14
CA GLU A 161 -6.69 9.92 5.16
C GLU A 161 -5.71 10.28 4.03
N LYS A 162 -6.24 10.83 2.92
CA LYS A 162 -5.41 11.24 1.78
C LYS A 162 -4.30 12.19 2.24
N PRO A 163 -3.02 11.85 2.02
CA PRO A 163 -1.90 12.76 2.27
C PRO A 163 -1.89 13.90 1.24
N LYS A 164 -1.03 14.88 1.45
CA LYS A 164 -0.72 15.90 0.44
C LYS A 164 0.08 15.25 -0.69
N GLU A 165 -0.12 15.74 -1.90
CA GLU A 165 0.67 15.34 -3.07
C GLU A 165 2.11 15.85 -2.94
N HIS A 166 3.05 15.19 -3.61
CA HIS A 166 4.47 15.58 -3.69
C HIS A 166 5.20 15.66 -2.34
N ILE A 167 4.72 14.90 -1.35
CA ILE A 167 5.45 14.78 -0.08
C ILE A 167 6.54 13.71 -0.17
N SER A 168 7.56 13.85 0.66
CA SER A 168 8.67 12.90 0.78
C SER A 168 8.25 11.61 1.48
N ALA A 169 9.14 10.59 1.43
CA ALA A 169 8.98 9.36 2.19
C ALA A 169 8.79 9.62 3.69
N GLU A 170 9.59 10.53 4.26
CA GLU A 170 9.53 10.89 5.68
C GLU A 170 8.18 11.49 6.04
N GLU A 171 7.72 12.49 5.27
CA GLU A 171 6.44 13.14 5.50
C GLU A 171 5.26 12.17 5.33
N TYR A 172 5.34 11.25 4.35
CA TYR A 172 4.33 10.21 4.16
C TYR A 172 4.27 9.28 5.37
N ILE A 173 5.42 8.75 5.81
CA ILE A 173 5.48 7.85 6.97
C ILE A 173 4.99 8.57 8.23
N GLU A 174 5.36 9.82 8.44
CA GLU A 174 4.86 10.63 9.57
C GLU A 174 3.33 10.75 9.51
N HIS A 175 2.78 11.10 8.35
CA HIS A 175 1.34 11.22 8.14
C HIS A 175 0.59 9.92 8.50
N VAL A 176 1.02 8.79 7.95
CA VAL A 176 0.31 7.51 8.13
C VAL A 176 0.51 6.91 9.52
N THR A 177 1.66 7.10 10.16
CA THR A 177 1.92 6.57 11.51
C THR A 177 1.23 7.38 12.60
N ASN A 178 0.96 8.67 12.38
CA ASN A 178 0.19 9.54 13.28
C ASN A 178 -1.33 9.42 13.06
N SER A 179 -1.76 8.59 12.14
CA SER A 179 -3.16 8.36 11.82
C SER A 179 -3.83 7.41 12.84
N LYS A 180 -5.12 7.13 12.63
CA LYS A 180 -5.93 6.33 13.54
C LYS A 180 -5.44 4.88 13.64
N ILE A 181 -4.94 4.47 14.81
CA ILE A 181 -4.51 3.08 15.04
C ILE A 181 -5.71 2.13 15.03
N ILE A 182 -5.58 1.02 14.31
CA ILE A 182 -6.53 -0.09 14.36
C ILE A 182 -6.03 -1.11 15.39
N ASN A 183 -6.93 -1.47 16.31
CA ASN A 183 -6.72 -2.61 17.20
C ASN A 183 -7.68 -3.72 16.79
N PHE A 184 -7.16 -4.85 16.36
CA PHE A 184 -7.94 -6.03 16.00
C PHE A 184 -7.31 -7.28 16.58
N ASN A 185 -8.10 -8.37 16.61
CA ASN A 185 -7.67 -9.64 17.19
C ASN A 185 -6.73 -10.35 16.20
N LYS A 186 -5.47 -10.46 16.56
CA LYS A 186 -4.39 -11.08 15.74
C LYS A 186 -4.33 -12.61 15.92
N LYS A 187 -5.50 -13.26 16.12
CA LYS A 187 -5.59 -14.71 16.33
C LYS A 187 -5.52 -15.47 15.01
#